data_a3019c4c9ff3e853858f46adf13d4004
#
_entry.id   a3019c4c9ff3e853858f46adf13d4004
#
_cell.length_a   1.000
_cell.length_b   1.000
_cell.length_c   1.000
_cell.angle_alpha   90.00
_cell.angle_beta   90.00
_cell.angle_gamma   90.00
#
_symmetry.space_group_name_H-M   'P 1'
#
loop_
_entity.id
_entity.type
_entity.pdbx_description
1 polymer ?
#
loop_
_entity_poly.entity_id
_entity_poly.type
_entity_poly.pdbx_seq_one_letter_code
_entity_poly.pdbx_strand_id
1 'polypeptide(L)'
;MTGPLVDDALNMSVVGHIDLDGKGDGMHVNVVDGVAYMGHMGYNDLGTSIIDVSNPTRPRLISQIARPEGTHSHKVQVVGSTLLVNHERNRFEAESPSTWSAGMAVYDVSDPARPAQIGFYPTPGTGVHRMTWWEGNLAYVAGTDEGYDGRFLQVVDLTDPSQPTEVGRWWYPGQHRAGGENPDWIPGAEPGPGDPARQFALHHALPHGDRAYAGYWDAGLVILDISDAAEPKLVSRLDFGPESRNTHTAFRPPGRDILLVTDEQLTRWIGVQRHVWIVDISDDTDPQVMSRLPVPDGARHDEGVRWGPHNLHEMRPGSFIDPNLVYLTYFGGGLRAYDISDAHNPVEVAHLVPAAPAGRDSIQFNDVTATEDGLVYVTDRHGDGLYIVDPGL
;
A
#
# COMPACT_ATOMS: atom_id res chain seq x y z
N MET A 1 13.13 6.48 -28.25
CA MET A 1 11.95 7.09 -27.58
C MET A 1 12.50 8.11 -26.61
N THR A 2 11.99 9.32 -26.57
CA THR A 2 12.31 10.29 -25.53
C THR A 2 11.67 9.78 -24.24
N GLY A 3 12.43 9.72 -23.14
CA GLY A 3 11.88 9.35 -21.82
C GLY A 3 10.77 10.30 -21.37
N PRO A 4 10.08 9.97 -20.26
CA PRO A 4 9.03 10.84 -19.71
C PRO A 4 9.63 12.23 -19.38
N LEU A 5 8.81 13.26 -19.54
CA LEU A 5 9.19 14.62 -19.13
C LEU A 5 9.17 14.69 -17.60
N VAL A 6 10.09 15.45 -17.04
CA VAL A 6 10.22 15.68 -15.61
C VAL A 6 10.01 17.15 -15.32
N ASP A 7 9.05 17.47 -14.45
CA ASP A 7 8.74 18.84 -14.06
C ASP A 7 9.68 19.35 -12.95
N ASP A 8 10.00 18.46 -11.99
CA ASP A 8 10.87 18.81 -10.87
C ASP A 8 11.65 17.58 -10.37
N ALA A 9 12.92 17.75 -10.07
CA ALA A 9 13.76 16.70 -9.50
C ALA A 9 14.93 17.25 -8.68
N LEU A 10 15.24 16.57 -7.61
CA LEU A 10 16.44 16.74 -6.82
C LEU A 10 17.11 15.38 -6.64
N ASN A 11 18.36 15.23 -7.05
CA ASN A 11 19.17 14.02 -6.96
C ASN A 11 18.60 12.75 -7.63
N MET A 12 17.36 12.72 -8.11
CA MET A 12 16.74 11.59 -8.78
C MET A 12 16.71 11.72 -10.30
N SER A 13 16.81 10.59 -11.01
CA SER A 13 16.65 10.54 -12.46
C SER A 13 15.88 9.31 -12.93
N VAL A 14 15.09 9.45 -14.02
CA VAL A 14 14.39 8.32 -14.63
C VAL A 14 15.35 7.50 -15.46
N VAL A 15 15.54 6.23 -15.10
CA VAL A 15 16.38 5.25 -15.81
C VAL A 15 15.58 4.52 -16.88
N GLY A 16 14.33 4.19 -16.59
CA GLY A 16 13.44 3.49 -17.49
C GLY A 16 11.97 3.75 -17.18
N HIS A 17 11.13 3.47 -18.18
CA HIS A 17 9.70 3.71 -18.08
C HIS A 17 8.92 2.78 -19.02
N ILE A 18 7.73 2.37 -18.61
CA ILE A 18 6.79 1.62 -19.43
C ILE A 18 5.35 1.99 -19.06
N ASP A 19 4.61 2.56 -20.05
CA ASP A 19 3.22 3.03 -19.90
C ASP A 19 2.17 1.96 -20.25
N LEU A 20 2.62 0.79 -20.77
CA LEU A 20 1.74 -0.29 -21.22
C LEU A 20 0.72 0.17 -22.29
N ASP A 21 1.15 0.97 -23.26
CA ASP A 21 0.33 1.60 -24.30
C ASP A 21 -0.81 2.46 -23.72
N GLY A 22 -0.51 3.21 -22.64
CA GLY A 22 -1.44 4.10 -21.93
C GLY A 22 -2.44 3.36 -21.03
N LYS A 23 -2.19 2.08 -20.72
CA LYS A 23 -3.02 1.26 -19.83
C LYS A 23 -2.35 0.97 -18.48
N GLY A 24 -1.27 1.68 -18.19
CA GLY A 24 -0.48 1.48 -17.00
C GLY A 24 -1.04 2.17 -15.75
N ASP A 25 -2.31 1.95 -15.41
CA ASP A 25 -2.96 2.44 -14.18
C ASP A 25 -2.45 1.70 -12.93
N GLY A 26 -1.13 1.80 -12.67
CA GLY A 26 -0.41 1.05 -11.65
C GLY A 26 -0.76 1.47 -10.22
N MET A 27 -1.00 0.48 -9.35
CA MET A 27 -1.37 0.72 -7.96
C MET A 27 -0.33 0.22 -6.96
N HIS A 28 0.13 -1.01 -7.12
CA HIS A 28 1.09 -1.63 -6.21
C HIS A 28 2.15 -2.37 -7.02
N VAL A 29 3.39 -2.33 -6.57
CA VAL A 29 4.49 -3.01 -7.28
C VAL A 29 5.37 -3.80 -6.35
N ASN A 30 5.71 -5.01 -6.78
CA ASN A 30 6.77 -5.82 -6.20
C ASN A 30 7.79 -6.18 -7.29
N VAL A 31 9.07 -6.15 -6.96
CA VAL A 31 10.15 -6.57 -7.85
C VAL A 31 10.91 -7.72 -7.20
N VAL A 32 11.05 -8.82 -7.93
CA VAL A 32 11.79 -10.02 -7.51
C VAL A 32 12.53 -10.56 -8.72
N ASP A 33 13.83 -10.84 -8.57
CA ASP A 33 14.68 -11.47 -9.60
C ASP A 33 14.58 -10.81 -11.00
N GLY A 34 14.53 -9.47 -11.04
CA GLY A 34 14.45 -8.72 -12.30
C GLY A 34 13.07 -8.77 -12.97
N VAL A 35 12.04 -9.17 -12.25
CA VAL A 35 10.64 -9.15 -12.71
C VAL A 35 9.82 -8.26 -11.79
N ALA A 36 9.13 -7.27 -12.37
CA ALA A 36 8.17 -6.43 -11.67
C ALA A 36 6.74 -6.98 -11.85
N TYR A 37 6.03 -7.11 -10.75
CA TYR A 37 4.62 -7.47 -10.68
C TYR A 37 3.85 -6.22 -10.27
N MET A 38 2.98 -5.72 -11.15
CA MET A 38 2.25 -4.47 -10.95
C MET A 38 0.75 -4.72 -10.94
N GLY A 39 0.10 -4.46 -9.80
CA GLY A 39 -1.35 -4.44 -9.70
C GLY A 39 -1.95 -3.17 -10.31
N HIS A 40 -3.14 -3.27 -10.89
CA HIS A 40 -3.80 -2.19 -11.63
C HIS A 40 -4.96 -1.56 -10.88
N MET A 41 -5.23 -0.28 -11.14
CA MET A 41 -6.37 0.45 -10.58
C MET A 41 -7.72 -0.14 -11.02
N GLY A 42 -7.75 -0.82 -12.17
CA GLY A 42 -8.95 -1.48 -12.69
C GLY A 42 -9.81 -0.59 -13.58
N TYR A 43 -9.24 0.48 -14.15
CA TYR A 43 -9.91 1.26 -15.21
C TYR A 43 -9.94 0.51 -16.53
N ASN A 44 -9.07 -0.47 -16.68
CA ASN A 44 -9.01 -1.42 -17.80
C ASN A 44 -9.31 -2.84 -17.31
N ASP A 45 -9.35 -3.82 -18.22
CA ASP A 45 -9.57 -5.24 -17.87
C ASP A 45 -8.31 -5.92 -17.31
N LEU A 46 -7.32 -5.13 -16.89
CA LEU A 46 -6.05 -5.60 -16.33
C LEU A 46 -6.15 -5.74 -14.81
N GLY A 47 -5.67 -6.87 -14.30
CA GLY A 47 -5.50 -7.12 -12.87
C GLY A 47 -4.04 -6.97 -12.46
N THR A 48 -3.13 -7.71 -13.11
CA THR A 48 -1.70 -7.64 -12.83
C THR A 48 -0.90 -7.67 -14.12
N SER A 49 0.08 -6.76 -14.27
CA SER A 49 1.10 -6.83 -15.33
C SER A 49 2.40 -7.39 -14.77
N ILE A 50 3.02 -8.31 -15.50
CA ILE A 50 4.31 -8.93 -15.21
C ILE A 50 5.31 -8.40 -16.23
N ILE A 51 6.34 -7.71 -15.75
CA ILE A 51 7.23 -6.87 -16.56
C ILE A 51 8.68 -7.30 -16.32
N ASP A 52 9.42 -7.62 -17.38
CA ASP A 52 10.85 -7.83 -17.34
C ASP A 52 11.56 -6.47 -17.12
N VAL A 53 12.23 -6.34 -16.00
CA VAL A 53 13.02 -5.18 -15.60
C VAL A 53 14.50 -5.53 -15.40
N SER A 54 14.95 -6.70 -15.87
CA SER A 54 16.34 -7.13 -15.82
C SER A 54 17.29 -6.18 -16.56
N ASN A 55 16.76 -5.48 -17.55
CA ASN A 55 17.40 -4.29 -18.12
C ASN A 55 16.57 -3.06 -17.76
N PRO A 56 16.91 -2.32 -16.70
CA PRO A 56 16.08 -1.23 -16.20
C PRO A 56 15.88 -0.10 -17.22
N THR A 57 16.79 0.09 -18.21
CA THR A 57 16.63 1.10 -19.25
C THR A 57 15.67 0.69 -20.36
N ARG A 58 15.20 -0.58 -20.37
CA ARG A 58 14.31 -1.13 -21.40
C ARG A 58 13.33 -2.15 -20.78
N PRO A 59 12.47 -1.74 -19.86
CA PRO A 59 11.45 -2.61 -19.30
C PRO A 59 10.53 -3.13 -20.40
N ARG A 60 10.08 -4.39 -20.28
CA ARG A 60 9.25 -5.06 -21.28
C ARG A 60 8.15 -5.86 -20.63
N LEU A 61 6.94 -5.76 -21.17
CA LEU A 61 5.83 -6.61 -20.76
C LEU A 61 6.14 -8.09 -21.07
N ILE A 62 6.01 -8.96 -20.08
CA ILE A 62 6.10 -10.41 -20.23
C ILE A 62 4.70 -10.98 -20.44
N SER A 63 3.78 -10.73 -19.49
CA SER A 63 2.43 -11.27 -19.50
C SER A 63 1.50 -10.40 -18.65
N GLN A 64 0.20 -10.67 -18.74
CA GLN A 64 -0.83 -9.99 -17.95
C GLN A 64 -1.86 -10.99 -17.44
N ILE A 65 -2.28 -10.80 -16.18
CA ILE A 65 -3.41 -11.48 -15.57
C ILE A 65 -4.61 -10.55 -15.70
N ALA A 66 -5.69 -11.01 -16.35
CA ALA A 66 -6.93 -10.26 -16.42
C ALA A 66 -7.59 -10.19 -15.03
N ARG A 67 -8.23 -9.08 -14.71
CA ARG A 67 -9.08 -8.98 -13.51
C ARG A 67 -10.40 -9.74 -13.76
N PRO A 68 -10.96 -10.41 -12.75
CA PRO A 68 -12.35 -10.89 -12.85
C PRO A 68 -13.32 -9.71 -12.98
N GLU A 69 -14.44 -9.92 -13.65
CA GLU A 69 -15.51 -8.93 -13.80
C GLU A 69 -15.94 -8.39 -12.43
N GLY A 70 -16.18 -7.08 -12.34
CA GLY A 70 -16.58 -6.40 -11.11
C GLY A 70 -15.52 -6.38 -10.01
N THR A 71 -14.31 -6.86 -10.28
CA THR A 71 -13.24 -7.03 -9.29
C THR A 71 -12.14 -5.99 -9.49
N HIS A 72 -11.65 -5.46 -8.38
CA HIS A 72 -10.49 -4.57 -8.28
C HIS A 72 -9.31 -5.38 -7.74
N SER A 73 -8.27 -5.58 -8.58
CA SER A 73 -7.10 -6.43 -8.28
C SER A 73 -5.84 -5.59 -8.26
N HIS A 74 -5.72 -4.73 -7.27
CA HIS A 74 -4.75 -3.63 -7.25
C HIS A 74 -3.54 -3.85 -6.35
N LYS A 75 -3.52 -4.94 -5.58
CA LYS A 75 -2.42 -5.28 -4.67
C LYS A 75 -1.82 -6.62 -5.03
N VAL A 76 -0.50 -6.69 -4.98
CA VAL A 76 0.28 -7.88 -5.28
C VAL A 76 1.31 -8.12 -4.18
N GLN A 77 1.61 -9.38 -3.88
CA GLN A 77 2.75 -9.77 -3.04
C GLN A 77 3.40 -10.99 -3.64
N VAL A 78 4.72 -10.98 -3.74
CA VAL A 78 5.49 -12.09 -4.32
C VAL A 78 6.54 -12.57 -3.34
N VAL A 79 6.54 -13.88 -3.08
CA VAL A 79 7.60 -14.57 -2.32
C VAL A 79 8.01 -15.81 -3.10
N GLY A 80 9.28 -15.88 -3.51
CA GLY A 80 9.76 -16.92 -4.40
C GLY A 80 8.96 -16.94 -5.70
N SER A 81 8.35 -18.09 -6.02
CA SER A 81 7.51 -18.27 -7.22
C SER A 81 6.01 -18.18 -6.95
N THR A 82 5.60 -17.69 -5.78
CA THR A 82 4.17 -17.55 -5.45
C THR A 82 3.78 -16.08 -5.45
N LEU A 83 2.74 -15.75 -6.20
CA LEU A 83 2.14 -14.42 -6.29
C LEU A 83 0.76 -14.42 -5.63
N LEU A 84 0.53 -13.52 -4.70
CA LEU A 84 -0.78 -13.19 -4.16
C LEU A 84 -1.34 -11.97 -4.88
N VAL A 85 -2.63 -12.02 -5.22
CA VAL A 85 -3.37 -10.92 -5.85
C VAL A 85 -4.67 -10.71 -5.06
N ASN A 86 -4.91 -9.49 -4.60
CA ASN A 86 -6.18 -9.17 -3.94
C ASN A 86 -7.34 -9.15 -4.92
N HIS A 87 -8.50 -9.55 -4.45
CA HIS A 87 -9.78 -9.40 -5.13
C HIS A 87 -10.74 -8.65 -4.21
N GLU A 88 -11.02 -7.41 -4.59
CA GLU A 88 -11.95 -6.51 -3.90
C GLU A 88 -13.01 -6.02 -4.90
N ARG A 89 -14.20 -5.66 -4.41
CA ARG A 89 -15.25 -5.06 -5.24
C ARG A 89 -14.72 -3.82 -5.96
N ASN A 90 -14.86 -3.76 -7.27
CA ASN A 90 -14.50 -2.58 -8.04
C ASN A 90 -15.57 -1.47 -7.85
N ARG A 91 -15.17 -0.36 -7.22
CA ARG A 91 -16.01 0.82 -6.97
C ARG A 91 -15.77 1.93 -7.98
N PHE A 92 -14.88 1.71 -8.96
CA PHE A 92 -14.51 2.70 -9.98
C PHE A 92 -15.23 2.48 -11.30
N GLU A 93 -16.01 1.40 -11.44
CA GLU A 93 -16.87 1.18 -12.59
C GLU A 93 -18.09 2.10 -12.54
N ALA A 94 -18.52 2.58 -13.73
CA ALA A 94 -19.64 3.51 -13.86
C ALA A 94 -20.97 2.91 -13.36
N GLU A 95 -21.13 1.59 -13.51
CA GLU A 95 -22.24 0.83 -12.96
C GLU A 95 -21.70 -0.10 -11.87
N SER A 96 -22.30 -0.07 -10.69
CA SER A 96 -21.92 -0.99 -9.62
C SER A 96 -22.13 -2.43 -10.07
N PRO A 97 -21.09 -3.26 -10.16
CA PRO A 97 -21.22 -4.65 -10.55
C PRO A 97 -22.14 -5.40 -9.56
N SER A 98 -23.00 -6.27 -10.10
CA SER A 98 -23.87 -7.12 -9.28
C SER A 98 -23.12 -8.30 -8.67
N THR A 99 -21.99 -8.67 -9.28
CA THR A 99 -21.13 -9.79 -8.86
C THR A 99 -19.66 -9.39 -8.97
N TRP A 100 -18.84 -9.92 -8.10
CA TRP A 100 -17.38 -9.77 -8.13
C TRP A 100 -16.73 -10.96 -7.43
N SER A 101 -15.46 -11.21 -7.75
CA SER A 101 -14.64 -12.14 -6.99
C SER A 101 -14.18 -11.43 -5.69
N ALA A 102 -14.40 -12.04 -4.54
CA ALA A 102 -14.05 -11.49 -3.24
C ALA A 102 -13.10 -12.43 -2.51
N GLY A 103 -11.88 -11.96 -2.24
CA GLY A 103 -10.86 -12.79 -1.58
C GLY A 103 -9.43 -12.46 -2.00
N MET A 104 -8.59 -13.48 -2.05
CA MET A 104 -7.20 -13.41 -2.45
C MET A 104 -6.87 -14.60 -3.36
N ALA A 105 -6.45 -14.30 -4.59
CA ALA A 105 -5.99 -15.33 -5.53
C ALA A 105 -4.51 -15.62 -5.32
N VAL A 106 -4.13 -16.89 -5.48
CA VAL A 106 -2.76 -17.38 -5.38
C VAL A 106 -2.34 -17.94 -6.74
N TYR A 107 -1.22 -17.45 -7.26
CA TYR A 107 -0.67 -17.87 -8.55
C TYR A 107 0.72 -18.48 -8.39
N ASP A 108 1.00 -19.51 -9.18
CA ASP A 108 2.36 -19.95 -9.49
C ASP A 108 2.88 -19.06 -10.63
N VAL A 109 4.01 -18.39 -10.36
CA VAL A 109 4.73 -17.53 -11.30
C VAL A 109 6.18 -18.02 -11.53
N SER A 110 6.43 -19.30 -11.33
CA SER A 110 7.73 -19.93 -11.66
C SER A 110 8.10 -19.76 -13.14
N ASP A 111 7.11 -19.65 -14.01
CA ASP A 111 7.23 -19.13 -15.37
C ASP A 111 6.42 -17.81 -15.47
N PRO A 112 7.06 -16.64 -15.38
CA PRO A 112 6.37 -15.35 -15.45
C PRO A 112 5.59 -15.12 -16.77
N ALA A 113 5.91 -15.86 -17.82
CA ALA A 113 5.20 -15.78 -19.09
C ALA A 113 3.87 -16.55 -19.06
N ARG A 114 3.68 -17.44 -18.09
CA ARG A 114 2.50 -18.31 -17.97
C ARG A 114 2.03 -18.43 -16.52
N PRO A 115 1.63 -17.32 -15.87
CA PRO A 115 1.10 -17.36 -14.52
C PRO A 115 -0.10 -18.29 -14.43
N ALA A 116 -0.14 -19.17 -13.43
CA ALA A 116 -1.21 -20.13 -13.25
C ALA A 116 -1.85 -19.96 -11.86
N GLN A 117 -3.16 -19.74 -11.81
CA GLN A 117 -3.87 -19.72 -10.53
C GLN A 117 -3.87 -21.11 -9.92
N ILE A 118 -3.33 -21.26 -8.70
CA ILE A 118 -3.21 -22.53 -7.98
C ILE A 118 -4.10 -22.58 -6.74
N GLY A 119 -4.53 -21.44 -6.21
CA GLY A 119 -5.36 -21.36 -5.01
C GLY A 119 -6.23 -20.10 -4.97
N PHE A 120 -7.16 -20.09 -4.00
CA PHE A 120 -8.00 -18.94 -3.74
C PHE A 120 -8.46 -18.94 -2.27
N TYR A 121 -8.27 -17.84 -1.57
CA TYR A 121 -8.81 -17.60 -0.23
C TYR A 121 -10.06 -16.72 -0.35
N PRO A 122 -11.28 -17.25 -0.16
CA PRO A 122 -12.50 -16.47 -0.29
C PRO A 122 -12.75 -15.64 0.98
N THR A 123 -13.23 -14.40 0.80
CA THR A 123 -13.73 -13.56 1.88
C THR A 123 -15.11 -13.03 1.52
N PRO A 124 -16.13 -13.22 2.38
CA PRO A 124 -17.44 -12.60 2.14
C PRO A 124 -17.38 -11.05 2.17
N GLY A 125 -18.39 -10.42 1.58
CA GLY A 125 -18.49 -8.96 1.54
C GLY A 125 -17.71 -8.33 0.39
N THR A 126 -16.95 -7.27 0.64
CA THR A 126 -16.23 -6.54 -0.42
C THR A 126 -14.96 -7.22 -0.87
N GLY A 127 -14.43 -8.18 -0.12
CA GLY A 127 -13.22 -8.91 -0.45
C GLY A 127 -11.99 -8.43 0.32
N VAL A 128 -10.81 -8.74 -0.22
CA VAL A 128 -9.52 -8.37 0.33
C VAL A 128 -9.05 -7.04 -0.27
N HIS A 129 -8.74 -6.07 0.59
CA HIS A 129 -8.18 -4.79 0.18
C HIS A 129 -6.66 -4.85 0.01
N ARG A 130 -5.95 -5.36 1.03
CA ARG A 130 -4.49 -5.48 1.04
C ARG A 130 -4.07 -6.72 1.83
N MET A 131 -2.98 -7.31 1.43
CA MET A 131 -2.28 -8.36 2.15
C MET A 131 -0.82 -7.96 2.29
N THR A 132 -0.20 -8.43 3.38
CA THR A 132 1.25 -8.37 3.61
C THR A 132 1.77 -9.78 3.78
N TRP A 133 2.70 -10.16 2.93
CA TRP A 133 3.40 -11.44 2.99
C TRP A 133 4.82 -11.25 2.49
N TRP A 134 5.78 -11.35 3.39
CA TRP A 134 7.17 -11.07 3.07
C TRP A 134 8.05 -12.32 3.10
N GLU A 135 7.74 -13.22 4.04
CA GLU A 135 8.46 -14.47 4.23
C GLU A 135 7.60 -15.47 5.01
N GLY A 136 8.09 -16.71 5.13
CA GLY A 136 7.36 -17.75 5.85
C GLY A 136 6.05 -18.14 5.18
N ASN A 137 5.11 -18.62 5.99
CA ASN A 137 3.84 -19.16 5.50
C ASN A 137 2.58 -18.38 5.97
N LEU A 138 2.74 -17.24 6.63
CA LEU A 138 1.62 -16.46 7.13
C LEU A 138 1.46 -15.14 6.37
N ALA A 139 0.30 -14.91 5.78
CA ALA A 139 -0.10 -13.63 5.22
C ALA A 139 -1.06 -12.90 6.16
N TYR A 140 -0.84 -11.58 6.32
CA TYR A 140 -1.66 -10.68 7.11
C TYR A 140 -2.57 -9.88 6.18
N VAL A 141 -3.86 -10.14 6.24
CA VAL A 141 -4.84 -9.75 5.23
C VAL A 141 -5.84 -8.76 5.81
N ALA A 142 -6.01 -7.62 5.14
CA ALA A 142 -7.10 -6.67 5.39
C ALA A 142 -8.32 -7.10 4.56
N GLY A 143 -9.16 -7.92 5.14
CA GLY A 143 -10.33 -8.51 4.49
C GLY A 143 -11.64 -8.15 5.16
N THR A 144 -12.74 -8.54 4.54
CA THR A 144 -14.11 -8.41 5.09
C THR A 144 -14.70 -9.78 5.40
N ASP A 145 -15.72 -9.82 6.26
CA ASP A 145 -16.50 -11.03 6.53
C ASP A 145 -17.94 -10.65 6.91
N GLU A 146 -18.86 -11.61 6.79
CA GLU A 146 -20.26 -11.41 7.21
C GLU A 146 -20.37 -11.11 8.71
N GLY A 147 -21.19 -10.14 9.04
CA GLY A 147 -21.41 -9.74 10.44
C GLY A 147 -20.37 -8.77 11.00
N TYR A 148 -19.36 -8.38 10.22
CA TYR A 148 -18.37 -7.37 10.58
C TYR A 148 -18.61 -6.06 9.82
N ASP A 149 -18.27 -4.94 10.47
CA ASP A 149 -18.26 -3.62 9.84
C ASP A 149 -16.84 -3.29 9.33
N GLY A 150 -16.71 -3.08 8.02
CA GLY A 150 -15.43 -2.74 7.40
C GLY A 150 -14.41 -3.88 7.36
N ARG A 151 -13.18 -3.53 7.07
CA ARG A 151 -12.04 -4.46 6.98
C ARG A 151 -11.40 -4.64 8.35
N PHE A 152 -10.93 -5.86 8.59
CA PHE A 152 -10.19 -6.23 9.80
C PHE A 152 -9.06 -7.20 9.47
N LEU A 153 -8.24 -7.57 10.44
CA LEU A 153 -7.12 -8.48 10.24
C LEU A 153 -7.59 -9.93 10.18
N GLN A 154 -7.19 -10.62 9.11
CA GLN A 154 -7.25 -12.07 8.97
C GLN A 154 -5.81 -12.58 8.78
N VAL A 155 -5.41 -13.60 9.52
CA VAL A 155 -4.12 -14.28 9.35
C VAL A 155 -4.35 -15.55 8.57
N VAL A 156 -3.71 -15.64 7.40
CA VAL A 156 -3.92 -16.73 6.44
C VAL A 156 -2.67 -17.58 6.32
N ASP A 157 -2.78 -18.87 6.55
CA ASP A 157 -1.72 -19.86 6.35
C ASP A 157 -1.62 -20.24 4.86
N LEU A 158 -0.42 -20.10 4.32
CA LEU A 158 0.00 -20.42 2.96
C LEU A 158 0.98 -21.60 2.91
N THR A 159 1.03 -22.45 3.95
CA THR A 159 1.87 -23.67 3.95
C THR A 159 1.56 -24.53 2.73
N ASP A 160 0.29 -24.65 2.35
CA ASP A 160 -0.14 -25.14 1.06
C ASP A 160 -0.79 -23.97 0.29
N PRO A 161 -0.06 -23.33 -0.65
CA PRO A 161 -0.58 -22.19 -1.39
C PRO A 161 -1.81 -22.51 -2.25
N SER A 162 -2.06 -23.80 -2.54
CA SER A 162 -3.25 -24.24 -3.27
C SER A 162 -4.51 -24.28 -2.40
N GLN A 163 -4.36 -24.26 -1.08
CA GLN A 163 -5.44 -24.33 -0.09
C GLN A 163 -5.20 -23.32 1.05
N PRO A 164 -5.16 -22.00 0.75
CA PRO A 164 -4.95 -20.99 1.78
C PRO A 164 -6.09 -21.03 2.80
N THR A 165 -5.75 -21.02 4.09
CA THR A 165 -6.73 -21.13 5.18
C THR A 165 -6.51 -20.06 6.23
N GLU A 166 -7.60 -19.48 6.76
CA GLU A 166 -7.53 -18.59 7.90
C GLU A 166 -7.16 -19.36 9.17
N VAL A 167 -6.18 -18.86 9.91
CA VAL A 167 -5.74 -19.44 11.19
C VAL A 167 -6.01 -18.53 12.38
N GLY A 168 -6.23 -17.22 12.15
CA GLY A 168 -6.54 -16.26 13.20
C GLY A 168 -7.09 -14.96 12.66
N ARG A 169 -7.68 -14.15 13.54
CA ARG A 169 -8.21 -12.81 13.18
C ARG A 169 -8.18 -11.86 14.36
N TRP A 170 -8.15 -10.58 14.04
CA TRP A 170 -8.35 -9.50 15.00
C TRP A 170 -9.16 -8.38 14.37
N TRP A 171 -10.09 -7.80 15.13
CA TRP A 171 -10.92 -6.68 14.72
C TRP A 171 -10.93 -5.59 15.79
N TYR A 172 -11.14 -4.37 15.38
CA TYR A 172 -11.31 -3.28 16.31
C TYR A 172 -12.63 -3.42 17.08
N PRO A 173 -12.65 -3.25 18.42
CA PRO A 173 -13.86 -3.37 19.23
C PRO A 173 -15.01 -2.53 18.69
N GLY A 174 -16.16 -3.15 18.45
CA GLY A 174 -17.32 -2.55 17.78
C GLY A 174 -17.55 -3.02 16.35
N GLN A 175 -16.56 -3.61 15.68
CA GLN A 175 -16.73 -4.10 14.31
C GLN A 175 -17.53 -5.41 14.21
N HIS A 176 -17.50 -6.28 15.24
CA HIS A 176 -18.22 -7.56 15.21
C HIS A 176 -19.70 -7.39 15.54
N ARG A 177 -20.47 -6.91 14.55
CA ARG A 177 -21.91 -6.60 14.68
C ARG A 177 -22.76 -7.85 14.99
N ALA A 178 -22.48 -8.97 14.30
CA ALA A 178 -23.17 -10.23 14.53
C ALA A 178 -22.92 -10.80 15.93
N GLY A 179 -21.77 -10.47 16.55
CA GLY A 179 -21.45 -10.79 17.93
C GLY A 179 -22.13 -9.88 18.96
N GLY A 180 -22.94 -8.90 18.53
CA GLY A 180 -23.65 -7.99 19.42
C GLY A 180 -22.85 -6.77 19.85
N GLU A 181 -21.68 -6.54 19.28
CA GLU A 181 -20.90 -5.32 19.54
C GLU A 181 -21.63 -4.07 18.99
N ASN A 182 -21.61 -2.99 19.76
CA ASN A 182 -22.15 -1.70 19.37
C ASN A 182 -21.03 -0.70 19.23
N PRO A 183 -20.71 -0.26 17.98
CA PRO A 183 -19.74 0.80 17.77
C PRO A 183 -20.25 2.16 18.27
N ASP A 184 -19.33 3.01 18.68
CA ASP A 184 -19.57 4.42 18.95
C ASP A 184 -19.43 5.31 17.70
N TRP A 185 -19.37 4.67 16.52
CA TRP A 185 -19.34 5.33 15.20
C TRP A 185 -20.50 4.85 14.33
N ILE A 186 -20.72 5.52 13.19
CA ILE A 186 -21.72 5.13 12.19
C ILE A 186 -21.13 4.06 11.27
N PRO A 187 -21.61 2.81 11.29
CA PRO A 187 -21.12 1.76 10.39
C PRO A 187 -21.24 2.15 8.92
N GLY A 188 -20.19 1.83 8.15
CA GLY A 188 -20.14 2.15 6.72
C GLY A 188 -20.00 3.64 6.39
N ALA A 189 -19.77 4.52 7.38
CA ALA A 189 -19.55 5.94 7.13
C ALA A 189 -18.28 6.16 6.29
N GLU A 190 -18.37 7.09 5.34
CA GLU A 190 -17.23 7.58 4.55
C GLU A 190 -17.11 9.10 4.75
N PRO A 191 -16.59 9.55 5.92
CA PRO A 191 -16.57 10.95 6.28
C PRO A 191 -15.68 11.78 5.36
N GLY A 192 -16.06 13.03 5.14
CA GLY A 192 -15.29 14.07 4.46
C GLY A 192 -14.94 15.24 5.38
N PRO A 193 -14.34 16.31 4.85
CA PRO A 193 -13.98 17.49 5.62
C PRO A 193 -15.20 18.08 6.35
N GLY A 194 -15.07 18.31 7.67
CA GLY A 194 -16.15 18.84 8.51
C GLY A 194 -17.17 17.81 8.99
N ASP A 195 -17.12 16.56 8.51
CA ASP A 195 -17.98 15.49 9.03
C ASP A 195 -17.35 14.89 10.30
N PRO A 196 -18.06 14.87 11.44
CA PRO A 196 -17.57 14.26 12.68
C PRO A 196 -17.59 12.73 12.65
N ALA A 197 -18.26 12.10 11.69
CA ALA A 197 -18.27 10.64 11.56
C ALA A 197 -16.86 10.08 11.40
N ARG A 198 -16.66 8.84 11.83
CA ARG A 198 -15.39 8.13 11.76
C ARG A 198 -15.57 6.81 11.00
N GLN A 199 -14.53 6.42 10.26
CA GLN A 199 -14.49 5.15 9.53
C GLN A 199 -13.40 4.26 10.10
N PHE A 200 -13.79 3.16 10.73
CA PHE A 200 -12.86 2.20 11.31
C PHE A 200 -12.68 1.04 10.34
N ALA A 201 -11.50 0.94 9.77
CA ALA A 201 -11.15 -0.12 8.84
C ALA A 201 -9.64 -0.34 8.81
N LEU A 202 -9.21 -1.58 8.89
CA LEU A 202 -7.80 -1.91 8.66
C LEU A 202 -7.43 -1.56 7.22
N HIS A 203 -6.32 -0.82 7.04
CA HIS A 203 -5.74 -0.66 5.72
C HIS A 203 -4.76 -1.79 5.43
N HIS A 204 -3.73 -1.96 6.25
CA HIS A 204 -2.91 -3.16 6.30
C HIS A 204 -2.10 -3.22 7.60
N ALA A 205 -1.59 -4.42 7.92
CA ALA A 205 -0.74 -4.69 9.05
C ALA A 205 0.63 -5.19 8.56
N LEU A 206 1.70 -4.59 9.06
CA LEU A 206 3.07 -4.93 8.74
C LEU A 206 3.68 -5.75 9.88
N PRO A 207 3.98 -7.06 9.65
CA PRO A 207 4.56 -7.90 10.68
C PRO A 207 6.04 -7.55 10.91
N HIS A 208 6.48 -7.61 12.17
CA HIS A 208 7.87 -7.46 12.56
C HIS A 208 8.13 -8.25 13.85
N GLY A 209 8.72 -9.44 13.75
CA GLY A 209 8.82 -10.38 14.86
C GLY A 209 7.44 -10.73 15.42
N ASP A 210 7.27 -10.59 16.74
CA ASP A 210 6.01 -10.88 17.43
C ASP A 210 5.01 -9.71 17.41
N ARG A 211 5.25 -8.67 16.61
CA ARG A 211 4.40 -7.49 16.48
C ARG A 211 3.86 -7.32 15.06
N ALA A 212 2.65 -6.78 14.96
CA ALA A 212 2.14 -6.19 13.72
C ALA A 212 1.77 -4.73 13.96
N TYR A 213 2.28 -3.85 13.09
CA TYR A 213 1.98 -2.43 13.11
C TYR A 213 0.95 -2.13 12.03
N ALA A 214 -0.20 -1.64 12.43
CA ALA A 214 -1.36 -1.50 11.55
C ALA A 214 -1.82 -0.06 11.40
N GLY A 215 -1.97 0.38 10.15
CA GLY A 215 -2.74 1.56 9.82
C GLY A 215 -4.23 1.21 9.85
N TYR A 216 -4.98 1.79 10.79
CA TYR A 216 -6.37 1.44 11.02
C TYR A 216 -7.32 2.64 10.81
N TRP A 217 -7.14 3.31 9.72
CA TRP A 217 -7.88 4.50 9.29
C TRP A 217 -8.13 5.47 10.46
N ASP A 218 -9.40 5.73 10.81
CA ASP A 218 -9.73 6.70 11.86
C ASP A 218 -9.52 6.18 13.31
N ALA A 219 -9.07 4.92 13.46
CA ALA A 219 -8.56 4.42 14.74
C ALA A 219 -7.08 4.79 14.97
N GLY A 220 -6.38 5.26 13.91
CA GLY A 220 -4.97 5.61 14.00
C GLY A 220 -4.03 4.43 13.85
N LEU A 221 -2.91 4.46 14.56
CA LEU A 221 -1.97 3.35 14.70
C LEU A 221 -2.54 2.32 15.68
N VAL A 222 -2.50 1.05 15.28
CA VAL A 222 -2.81 -0.09 16.15
C VAL A 222 -1.58 -1.01 16.18
N ILE A 223 -1.13 -1.37 17.38
CA ILE A 223 -0.03 -2.33 17.60
C ILE A 223 -0.64 -3.62 18.14
N LEU A 224 -0.34 -4.73 17.46
CA LEU A 224 -0.83 -6.06 17.82
C LEU A 224 0.33 -6.97 18.22
N ASP A 225 0.12 -7.80 19.21
CA ASP A 225 0.90 -8.99 19.49
C ASP A 225 0.40 -10.12 18.58
N ILE A 226 1.29 -10.65 17.75
CA ILE A 226 1.05 -11.73 16.80
C ILE A 226 1.91 -12.97 17.11
N SER A 227 2.46 -13.06 18.31
CA SER A 227 3.26 -14.22 18.75
C SER A 227 2.45 -15.52 18.69
N ASP A 228 1.13 -15.44 18.92
CA ASP A 228 0.17 -16.47 18.55
C ASP A 228 -0.67 -15.99 17.36
N ALA A 229 -0.35 -16.52 16.19
CA ALA A 229 -1.05 -16.17 14.95
C ALA A 229 -2.56 -16.52 14.97
N ALA A 230 -2.96 -17.49 15.79
CA ALA A 230 -4.35 -17.89 15.94
C ALA A 230 -5.16 -16.90 16.82
N GLU A 231 -4.50 -16.16 17.69
CA GLU A 231 -5.15 -15.24 18.63
C GLU A 231 -4.38 -13.92 18.76
N PRO A 232 -4.32 -13.09 17.70
CA PRO A 232 -3.68 -11.78 17.77
C PRO A 232 -4.34 -10.90 18.84
N LYS A 233 -3.52 -10.13 19.59
CA LYS A 233 -4.00 -9.31 20.72
C LYS A 233 -3.59 -7.86 20.59
N LEU A 234 -4.45 -6.95 21.03
CA LEU A 234 -4.10 -5.53 21.10
C LEU A 234 -3.01 -5.32 22.16
N VAL A 235 -1.91 -4.70 21.76
CA VAL A 235 -0.89 -4.17 22.68
C VAL A 235 -1.22 -2.73 23.03
N SER A 236 -1.35 -1.87 22.03
CA SER A 236 -1.65 -0.45 22.22
C SER A 236 -2.22 0.17 20.94
N ARG A 237 -2.65 1.42 21.06
CA ARG A 237 -3.05 2.24 19.92
C ARG A 237 -2.66 3.70 20.14
N LEU A 238 -2.45 4.45 19.07
CA LEU A 238 -2.24 5.88 19.09
C LEU A 238 -3.21 6.57 18.12
N ASP A 239 -4.06 7.44 18.66
CA ASP A 239 -4.91 8.34 17.90
C ASP A 239 -4.17 9.68 17.72
N PHE A 240 -3.94 10.08 16.47
CA PHE A 240 -3.20 11.31 16.16
C PHE A 240 -4.07 12.58 16.28
N GLY A 241 -5.28 12.43 16.75
CA GLY A 241 -6.21 13.55 16.97
C GLY A 241 -6.94 14.01 15.70
N PRO A 242 -7.59 15.18 15.75
CA PRO A 242 -8.51 15.61 14.70
C PRO A 242 -7.83 15.97 13.37
N GLU A 243 -6.54 16.22 13.38
CA GLU A 243 -5.74 16.54 12.18
C GLU A 243 -5.43 15.31 11.35
N SER A 244 -5.44 14.11 11.97
CA SER A 244 -5.18 12.84 11.32
C SER A 244 -6.46 12.11 10.97
N ARG A 245 -6.54 11.62 9.77
CA ARG A 245 -7.61 10.74 9.25
C ARG A 245 -7.01 9.78 8.24
N ASN A 246 -7.60 8.61 8.13
CA ASN A 246 -7.19 7.61 7.14
C ASN A 246 -5.75 7.16 7.35
N THR A 247 -5.35 6.85 8.60
CA THR A 247 -4.05 6.23 8.90
C THR A 247 -3.88 4.96 8.07
N HIS A 248 -2.84 4.98 7.22
CA HIS A 248 -2.71 4.08 6.11
C HIS A 248 -1.66 3.01 6.36
N THR A 249 -0.42 3.44 6.60
CA THR A 249 0.75 2.56 6.77
C THR A 249 1.43 2.87 8.10
N ALA A 250 1.84 1.85 8.83
CA ALA A 250 2.70 1.97 10.00
C ALA A 250 3.94 1.10 9.79
N PHE A 251 5.03 1.71 9.31
CA PHE A 251 6.26 1.02 8.92
C PHE A 251 7.36 1.23 9.96
N ARG A 252 8.01 0.13 10.40
CA ARG A 252 9.16 0.14 11.28
C ARG A 252 10.46 0.01 10.48
N PRO A 253 11.32 1.03 10.42
CA PRO A 253 12.65 0.87 9.84
C PRO A 253 13.47 -0.19 10.60
N PRO A 254 14.21 -1.05 9.90
CA PRO A 254 14.97 -2.13 10.53
C PRO A 254 15.94 -1.62 11.60
N GLY A 255 15.93 -2.27 12.77
CA GLY A 255 16.83 -1.96 13.88
C GLY A 255 16.53 -0.66 14.60
N ARG A 256 15.39 -0.01 14.36
CA ARG A 256 14.98 1.22 15.04
C ARG A 256 13.69 1.03 15.86
N ASP A 257 13.61 1.76 16.98
CA ASP A 257 12.42 1.77 17.84
C ASP A 257 11.52 2.97 17.50
N ILE A 258 11.29 3.18 16.18
CA ILE A 258 10.37 4.18 15.67
C ILE A 258 9.47 3.58 14.59
N LEU A 259 8.31 4.21 14.38
CA LEU A 259 7.44 3.98 13.24
C LEU A 259 7.31 5.22 12.38
N LEU A 260 7.25 5.04 11.07
CA LEU A 260 6.70 6.03 10.15
C LEU A 260 5.24 5.66 9.89
N VAL A 261 4.35 6.58 10.21
CA VAL A 261 2.90 6.36 10.06
C VAL A 261 2.34 7.38 9.09
N THR A 262 1.82 6.90 7.96
CA THR A 262 1.27 7.77 6.91
C THR A 262 -0.24 7.94 7.06
N ASP A 263 -0.74 9.15 6.81
CA ASP A 263 -2.15 9.43 6.58
C ASP A 263 -2.41 9.50 5.08
N GLU A 264 -3.31 8.69 4.55
CA GLU A 264 -3.61 8.70 3.11
C GLU A 264 -4.37 9.96 2.70
N GLN A 265 -3.88 10.62 1.64
CA GLN A 265 -4.63 11.67 0.98
C GLN A 265 -5.72 11.08 0.08
N LEU A 266 -6.92 10.90 0.61
CA LEU A 266 -8.07 10.48 -0.20
C LEU A 266 -8.64 11.65 -1.03
N THR A 267 -9.29 11.33 -2.16
CA THR A 267 -9.88 12.35 -3.05
C THR A 267 -10.94 13.21 -2.33
N ARG A 268 -11.70 12.63 -1.42
CA ARG A 268 -12.69 13.37 -0.60
C ARG A 268 -12.06 14.30 0.45
N TRP A 269 -10.72 14.23 0.64
CA TRP A 269 -9.96 15.06 1.56
C TRP A 269 -9.02 16.05 0.83
N ILE A 270 -9.19 16.26 -0.49
CA ILE A 270 -8.45 17.30 -1.22
C ILE A 270 -8.66 18.64 -0.53
N GLY A 271 -7.58 19.41 -0.37
CA GLY A 271 -7.56 20.67 0.39
C GLY A 271 -7.24 20.53 1.87
N VAL A 272 -7.12 19.30 2.38
CA VAL A 272 -6.69 19.03 3.77
C VAL A 272 -5.31 18.40 3.77
N GLN A 273 -4.36 19.06 4.41
CA GLN A 273 -2.99 18.53 4.52
C GLN A 273 -2.96 17.22 5.29
N ARG A 274 -2.17 16.27 4.80
CA ARG A 274 -1.90 14.98 5.42
C ARG A 274 -0.45 14.89 5.84
N HIS A 275 -0.16 14.00 6.80
CA HIS A 275 1.14 13.93 7.45
C HIS A 275 1.74 12.52 7.36
N VAL A 276 3.04 12.47 7.53
CA VAL A 276 3.77 11.26 7.92
C VAL A 276 4.34 11.52 9.31
N TRP A 277 3.86 10.77 10.25
CA TRP A 277 4.24 10.86 11.65
C TRP A 277 5.45 9.99 11.92
N ILE A 278 6.37 10.46 12.76
CA ILE A 278 7.40 9.61 13.36
C ILE A 278 6.99 9.36 14.81
N VAL A 279 6.86 8.10 15.16
CA VAL A 279 6.35 7.65 16.45
C VAL A 279 7.43 6.86 17.16
N ASP A 280 7.75 7.22 18.39
CA ASP A 280 8.61 6.45 19.30
C ASP A 280 7.83 5.23 19.81
N ILE A 281 8.43 4.05 19.66
CA ILE A 281 7.92 2.76 20.14
C ILE A 281 8.95 2.03 20.99
N SER A 282 9.89 2.75 21.62
CA SER A 282 10.81 2.16 22.62
C SER A 282 10.05 1.48 23.78
N ASP A 283 8.85 1.97 24.08
CA ASP A 283 7.78 1.27 24.81
C ASP A 283 6.57 1.14 23.89
N ASP A 284 6.39 -0.03 23.27
CA ASP A 284 5.30 -0.29 22.33
C ASP A 284 3.91 -0.35 23.02
N THR A 285 3.86 -0.34 24.36
CA THR A 285 2.61 -0.25 25.13
C THR A 285 2.13 1.20 25.31
N ASP A 286 3.00 2.19 25.08
CA ASP A 286 2.70 3.63 25.18
C ASP A 286 3.39 4.43 24.06
N PRO A 287 3.04 4.21 22.78
CA PRO A 287 3.66 4.88 21.63
C PRO A 287 3.44 6.39 21.67
N GLN A 288 4.49 7.19 21.37
CA GLN A 288 4.47 8.64 21.44
C GLN A 288 4.83 9.28 20.11
N VAL A 289 4.10 10.32 19.70
CA VAL A 289 4.50 11.14 18.54
C VAL A 289 5.81 11.87 18.86
N MET A 290 6.83 11.66 18.05
CA MET A 290 8.14 12.29 18.16
C MET A 290 8.26 13.51 17.25
N SER A 291 7.91 13.35 15.97
CA SER A 291 8.02 14.39 14.94
C SER A 291 7.13 14.07 13.72
N ARG A 292 7.32 14.82 12.64
CA ARG A 292 6.68 14.56 11.32
C ARG A 292 7.72 14.74 10.23
N LEU A 293 7.58 14.01 9.11
CA LEU A 293 8.33 14.35 7.92
C LEU A 293 7.94 15.77 7.44
N PRO A 294 8.89 16.56 6.94
CA PRO A 294 8.57 17.86 6.36
C PRO A 294 7.63 17.67 5.17
N VAL A 295 6.65 18.56 5.06
CA VAL A 295 5.79 18.64 3.89
C VAL A 295 6.64 19.16 2.73
N PRO A 296 6.66 18.49 1.56
CA PRO A 296 7.45 18.96 0.42
C PRO A 296 7.06 20.39 0.00
N ASP A 297 8.03 21.16 -0.44
CA ASP A 297 7.78 22.49 -1.01
C ASP A 297 6.91 22.39 -2.27
N GLY A 298 6.13 23.44 -2.56
CA GLY A 298 5.24 23.49 -3.73
C GLY A 298 3.96 22.68 -3.56
N ALA A 299 3.53 22.44 -2.31
CA ALA A 299 2.28 21.75 -2.00
C ALA A 299 1.08 22.34 -2.75
N ARG A 300 0.37 21.49 -3.51
CA ARG A 300 -0.75 21.86 -4.39
C ARG A 300 -2.09 21.32 -3.89
N HIS A 301 -2.19 20.97 -2.62
CA HIS A 301 -3.40 20.41 -2.04
C HIS A 301 -4.59 21.39 -2.06
N ASP A 302 -4.31 22.70 -2.06
CA ASP A 302 -5.30 23.78 -2.18
C ASP A 302 -5.72 24.09 -3.63
N GLU A 303 -5.02 23.54 -4.64
CA GLU A 303 -5.34 23.70 -6.05
C GLU A 303 -6.33 22.63 -6.58
N GLY A 304 -6.88 21.80 -5.71
CA GLY A 304 -7.80 20.72 -6.10
C GLY A 304 -7.10 19.46 -6.61
N VAL A 305 -5.78 19.39 -6.55
CA VAL A 305 -4.98 18.23 -6.93
C VAL A 305 -4.88 17.27 -5.74
N ARG A 306 -5.02 15.97 -5.97
CA ARG A 306 -4.70 14.95 -4.97
C ARG A 306 -3.20 14.95 -4.72
N TRP A 307 -2.79 15.55 -3.60
CA TRP A 307 -1.40 15.79 -3.25
C TRP A 307 -1.19 15.50 -1.77
N GLY A 308 -0.36 14.53 -1.45
CA GLY A 308 -0.15 14.08 -0.07
C GLY A 308 0.48 12.70 0.00
N PRO A 309 0.90 12.26 1.21
CA PRO A 309 1.60 11.00 1.40
C PRO A 309 0.69 9.80 1.13
N HIS A 310 1.31 8.67 0.75
CA HIS A 310 0.64 7.42 0.55
C HIS A 310 1.49 6.23 1.02
N ASN A 311 2.20 5.54 0.11
CA ASN A 311 2.97 4.35 0.44
C ASN A 311 4.44 4.66 0.70
N LEU A 312 4.99 3.96 1.69
CA LEU A 312 6.42 3.87 1.96
C LEU A 312 6.99 2.61 1.30
N HIS A 313 8.28 2.65 0.94
CA HIS A 313 9.03 1.44 0.66
C HIS A 313 9.16 0.60 1.93
N GLU A 314 8.62 -0.63 1.91
CA GLU A 314 8.41 -1.44 3.12
C GLU A 314 9.64 -2.26 3.54
N MET A 315 10.80 -2.12 2.88
CA MET A 315 12.08 -2.79 3.22
C MET A 315 11.94 -4.29 3.53
N ARG A 316 11.16 -4.98 2.71
CA ARG A 316 10.96 -6.42 2.84
C ARG A 316 12.26 -7.19 2.54
N PRO A 317 12.41 -8.46 2.97
CA PRO A 317 13.56 -9.28 2.64
C PRO A 317 13.83 -9.32 1.13
N GLY A 318 15.10 -9.19 0.71
CA GLY A 318 15.51 -9.14 -0.71
C GLY A 318 15.22 -7.81 -1.42
N SER A 319 14.93 -6.75 -0.66
CA SER A 319 14.82 -5.39 -1.19
C SER A 319 15.90 -4.47 -0.61
N PHE A 320 15.95 -3.22 -1.06
CA PHE A 320 16.81 -2.20 -0.45
C PHE A 320 16.46 -2.00 1.02
N ILE A 321 17.46 -2.03 1.89
CA ILE A 321 17.29 -1.87 3.35
C ILE A 321 18.24 -0.79 3.84
N ASP A 322 17.70 0.30 4.37
CA ASP A 322 18.44 1.35 5.07
C ASP A 322 17.60 1.89 6.24
N PRO A 323 18.09 1.80 7.49
CA PRO A 323 17.33 2.27 8.64
C PRO A 323 17.15 3.79 8.71
N ASN A 324 17.89 4.55 7.90
CA ASN A 324 17.95 6.00 7.93
C ASN A 324 17.42 6.67 6.66
N LEU A 325 17.23 5.94 5.57
CA LEU A 325 16.72 6.46 4.31
C LEU A 325 15.38 5.81 3.97
N VAL A 326 14.35 6.64 3.76
CA VAL A 326 13.02 6.15 3.41
C VAL A 326 12.52 6.77 2.12
N TYR A 327 11.92 5.94 1.25
CA TYR A 327 11.23 6.37 0.04
C TYR A 327 9.72 6.38 0.27
N LEU A 328 9.07 7.42 -0.24
CA LEU A 328 7.64 7.67 -0.04
C LEU A 328 7.01 8.19 -1.33
N THR A 329 5.87 7.66 -1.71
CA THR A 329 5.02 8.27 -2.75
C THR A 329 4.13 9.35 -2.15
N TYR A 330 3.97 10.44 -2.90
CA TYR A 330 3.24 11.63 -2.46
C TYR A 330 2.14 12.04 -3.45
N PHE A 331 1.52 11.07 -4.14
CA PHE A 331 0.59 11.28 -5.25
C PHE A 331 1.09 12.31 -6.26
N GLY A 332 0.40 13.45 -6.42
CA GLY A 332 0.80 14.53 -7.30
C GLY A 332 2.11 15.21 -6.90
N GLY A 333 2.58 14.99 -5.69
CA GLY A 333 3.91 15.41 -5.21
C GLY A 333 5.05 14.47 -5.61
N GLY A 334 4.77 13.39 -6.32
CA GLY A 334 5.79 12.50 -6.89
C GLY A 334 6.39 11.50 -5.89
N LEU A 335 7.63 11.08 -6.18
CA LEU A 335 8.47 10.26 -5.30
C LEU A 335 9.35 11.16 -4.43
N ARG A 336 9.46 10.84 -3.15
CA ARG A 336 10.27 11.56 -2.18
C ARG A 336 11.20 10.62 -1.44
N ALA A 337 12.38 11.10 -1.05
CA ALA A 337 13.30 10.40 -0.17
C ALA A 337 13.67 11.29 1.02
N TYR A 338 13.67 10.70 2.21
CA TYR A 338 13.96 11.40 3.46
C TYR A 338 15.08 10.72 4.23
N ASP A 339 16.05 11.50 4.69
CA ASP A 339 16.97 11.10 5.72
C ASP A 339 16.28 11.26 7.10
N ILE A 340 16.16 10.14 7.81
CA ILE A 340 15.55 10.04 9.13
C ILE A 340 16.59 9.65 10.20
N SER A 341 17.89 9.79 9.94
CA SER A 341 18.96 9.49 10.89
C SER A 341 18.76 10.25 12.21
N ASP A 342 18.38 11.53 12.13
CA ASP A 342 17.80 12.28 13.26
C ASP A 342 16.26 12.26 13.13
N ALA A 343 15.62 11.36 13.86
CA ALA A 343 14.17 11.22 13.84
C ALA A 343 13.40 12.44 14.38
N HIS A 344 14.05 13.34 15.09
CA HIS A 344 13.44 14.60 15.53
C HIS A 344 13.49 15.69 14.46
N ASN A 345 14.46 15.61 13.53
CA ASN A 345 14.68 16.58 12.47
C ASN A 345 14.91 15.89 11.12
N PRO A 346 13.91 15.15 10.60
CA PRO A 346 14.04 14.48 9.30
C PRO A 346 14.17 15.49 8.16
N VAL A 347 14.92 15.13 7.11
CA VAL A 347 15.21 16.02 5.98
C VAL A 347 14.87 15.34 4.66
N GLU A 348 14.18 16.04 3.75
CA GLU A 348 14.05 15.60 2.36
C GLU A 348 15.41 15.71 1.66
N VAL A 349 15.89 14.59 1.08
CA VAL A 349 17.22 14.52 0.44
C VAL A 349 17.15 14.32 -1.06
N ALA A 350 16.01 13.82 -1.56
CA ALA A 350 15.81 13.64 -3.01
C ALA A 350 14.31 13.61 -3.36
N HIS A 351 13.98 14.00 -4.60
CA HIS A 351 12.64 13.84 -5.13
C HIS A 351 12.61 13.76 -6.67
N LEU A 352 11.50 13.23 -7.17
CA LEU A 352 11.16 13.19 -8.60
C LEU A 352 9.67 13.44 -8.79
N VAL A 353 9.33 14.46 -9.58
CA VAL A 353 7.96 14.78 -10.00
C VAL A 353 7.91 14.80 -11.52
N PRO A 354 7.47 13.72 -12.17
CA PRO A 354 7.25 13.74 -13.63
C PRO A 354 6.14 14.70 -14.01
N ALA A 355 6.17 15.13 -15.27
CA ALA A 355 5.08 15.90 -15.86
C ALA A 355 3.77 15.10 -15.85
N ALA A 356 2.66 15.81 -15.81
CA ALA A 356 1.34 15.19 -15.84
C ALA A 356 1.15 14.37 -17.12
N PRO A 357 0.60 13.13 -17.02
CA PRO A 357 0.21 12.36 -18.19
C PRO A 357 -0.81 13.11 -19.06
N ALA A 358 -0.86 12.81 -20.35
CA ALA A 358 -1.76 13.49 -21.29
C ALA A 358 -3.23 13.48 -20.82
N GLY A 359 -3.83 14.65 -20.69
CA GLY A 359 -5.22 14.82 -20.22
C GLY A 359 -5.43 14.66 -18.71
N ARG A 360 -4.35 14.72 -17.95
CA ARG A 360 -4.37 14.72 -16.47
C ARG A 360 -3.79 16.01 -15.91
N ASP A 361 -4.18 16.37 -14.70
CA ASP A 361 -3.71 17.60 -14.03
C ASP A 361 -2.39 17.40 -13.30
N SER A 362 -2.03 16.14 -12.97
CA SER A 362 -0.79 15.76 -12.30
C SER A 362 -0.47 14.29 -12.50
N ILE A 363 0.81 13.93 -12.29
CA ILE A 363 1.19 12.56 -11.96
C ILE A 363 0.45 12.12 -10.68
N GLN A 364 0.23 10.81 -10.51
CA GLN A 364 -0.34 10.24 -9.27
C GLN A 364 0.46 9.02 -8.84
N PHE A 365 1.65 9.25 -8.33
CA PHE A 365 2.49 8.15 -7.84
C PHE A 365 1.83 7.46 -6.65
N ASN A 366 1.62 6.16 -6.79
CA ASN A 366 0.80 5.39 -5.86
C ASN A 366 1.63 4.49 -4.94
N ASP A 367 2.58 3.76 -5.48
CA ASP A 367 3.37 2.80 -4.71
C ASP A 367 4.84 2.85 -5.08
N VAL A 368 5.68 2.40 -4.15
CA VAL A 368 7.13 2.40 -4.30
C VAL A 368 7.75 1.13 -3.74
N THR A 369 8.68 0.54 -4.48
CA THR A 369 9.59 -0.47 -4.00
C THR A 369 11.00 -0.18 -4.50
N ALA A 370 12.02 -0.48 -3.69
CA ALA A 370 13.42 -0.36 -4.08
C ALA A 370 14.10 -1.73 -4.02
N THR A 371 14.96 -2.02 -4.98
CA THR A 371 15.72 -3.26 -5.08
C THR A 371 17.10 -3.15 -4.43
N GLU A 372 17.73 -4.25 -4.11
CA GLU A 372 19.05 -4.29 -3.43
C GLU A 372 20.15 -3.50 -4.17
N ASP A 373 20.03 -3.36 -5.48
CA ASP A 373 20.94 -2.55 -6.31
C ASP A 373 20.68 -1.03 -6.22
N GLY A 374 19.70 -0.62 -5.41
CA GLY A 374 19.37 0.77 -5.12
C GLY A 374 18.40 1.42 -6.12
N LEU A 375 17.95 0.71 -7.17
CA LEU A 375 16.94 1.25 -8.07
C LEU A 375 15.57 1.28 -7.40
N VAL A 376 14.83 2.36 -7.68
CA VAL A 376 13.49 2.60 -7.13
C VAL A 376 12.44 2.44 -8.22
N TYR A 377 11.43 1.64 -7.95
CA TYR A 377 10.31 1.35 -8.86
C TYR A 377 9.05 2.01 -8.32
N VAL A 378 8.39 2.83 -9.14
CA VAL A 378 7.23 3.64 -8.74
C VAL A 378 6.12 3.50 -9.75
N THR A 379 4.89 3.34 -9.29
CA THR A 379 3.71 3.21 -10.14
C THR A 379 2.91 4.51 -10.22
N ASP A 380 2.48 4.88 -11.43
CA ASP A 380 1.46 5.90 -11.64
C ASP A 380 0.07 5.28 -11.83
N ARG A 381 -0.94 5.79 -11.11
CA ARG A 381 -2.31 5.30 -11.19
C ARG A 381 -3.16 5.96 -12.29
N HIS A 382 -2.63 6.93 -13.00
CA HIS A 382 -3.35 7.69 -14.03
C HIS A 382 -3.06 7.21 -15.46
N GLY A 383 -2.34 6.10 -15.62
CA GLY A 383 -2.12 5.45 -16.91
C GLY A 383 -0.69 5.56 -17.45
N ASP A 384 0.21 6.20 -16.71
CA ASP A 384 1.61 6.35 -17.14
C ASP A 384 2.53 5.20 -16.69
N GLY A 385 1.99 4.23 -15.93
CA GLY A 385 2.60 2.92 -15.70
C GLY A 385 3.69 2.87 -14.65
N LEU A 386 4.82 2.24 -15.02
CA LEU A 386 5.95 1.96 -14.14
C LEU A 386 7.15 2.82 -14.50
N TYR A 387 7.65 3.54 -13.51
CA TYR A 387 8.91 4.28 -13.56
C TYR A 387 10.00 3.51 -12.84
N ILE A 388 11.20 3.50 -13.40
CA ILE A 388 12.43 3.00 -12.78
C ILE A 388 13.35 4.20 -12.57
N VAL A 389 13.73 4.44 -11.33
CA VAL A 389 14.40 5.68 -10.89
C VAL A 389 15.73 5.34 -10.25
N ASP A 390 16.79 6.03 -10.64
CA ASP A 390 18.05 6.11 -9.91
C ASP A 390 17.91 7.25 -8.89
N PRO A 391 17.97 6.98 -7.58
CA PRO A 391 17.81 7.98 -6.53
C PRO A 391 19.03 8.91 -6.39
N GLY A 392 20.19 8.55 -6.96
CA GLY A 392 21.41 9.37 -6.89
C GLY A 392 21.95 9.59 -5.48
N LEU A 393 21.66 8.68 -4.53
CA LEU A 393 21.98 8.76 -3.09
C LEU A 393 23.03 7.73 -2.68
#